data_fbd8ae0268853f7074a592b6b0b39b91
#
_entry.id   fbd8ae0268853f7074a592b6b0b39b91
#
_cell.length_a   1.000
_cell.length_b   1.000
_cell.length_c   1.000
_cell.angle_alpha   90.00
_cell.angle_beta   90.00
_cell.angle_gamma   90.00
#
_symmetry.space_group_name_H-M   'P 1'
#
loop_
_entity.id
_entity.type
_entity.pdbx_description
1 polymer ?
#
loop_
_entity_poly.entity_id
_entity_poly.type
_entity_poly.pdbx_seq_one_letter_code
_entity_poly.pdbx_strand_id
1 'polypeptide(L)'
;MKDLSMKELTTIALLGVLILISGSFKIPSPIAGGEFQLSAPIAVLICACFGFKRYIIAGILASMLGMMLGMHNIINVFVQMVFRVVAGGTMALLGTNMLTVAVSGPLGTFAARLVLWQVTGVNWMVLTAAAFPGMIFTAVAAGAFYKPAKQLLTKVALLRG
;
A
#
# COMPACT_ATOMS: atom_id res chain seq x y z
N MET A 1 21.78 4.95 15.72
CA MET A 1 20.42 4.53 15.40
C MET A 1 19.59 4.89 16.61
N LYS A 2 18.57 5.78 16.48
CA LYS A 2 17.65 6.04 17.60
C LYS A 2 16.87 4.76 17.83
N ASP A 3 16.96 4.23 19.03
CA ASP A 3 16.20 3.04 19.43
C ASP A 3 14.71 3.32 19.20
N LEU A 4 14.06 2.39 18.46
CA LEU A 4 12.62 2.45 18.24
C LEU A 4 11.94 2.31 19.59
N SER A 5 11.17 3.30 20.00
CA SER A 5 10.43 3.22 21.25
C SER A 5 9.43 2.06 21.18
N MET A 6 9.09 1.45 22.32
CA MET A 6 8.09 0.37 22.39
C MET A 6 6.77 0.75 21.72
N LYS A 7 6.36 2.02 21.84
CA LYS A 7 5.16 2.56 21.17
C LYS A 7 5.28 2.54 19.64
N GLU A 8 6.46 2.87 19.10
CA GLU A 8 6.70 2.82 17.65
C GLU A 8 6.69 1.39 17.14
N LEU A 9 7.34 0.46 17.85
CA LEU A 9 7.37 -0.95 17.49
C LEU A 9 5.96 -1.54 17.45
N THR A 10 5.15 -1.30 18.49
CA THR A 10 3.74 -1.75 18.53
C THR A 10 2.92 -1.15 17.39
N THR A 11 3.10 0.14 17.09
CA THR A 11 2.41 0.79 15.97
C THR A 11 2.77 0.14 14.64
N ILE A 12 4.06 -0.10 14.38
CA ILE A 12 4.53 -0.73 13.14
C ILE A 12 3.99 -2.16 13.02
N ALA A 13 3.98 -2.93 14.12
CA ALA A 13 3.44 -4.28 14.13
C ALA A 13 1.94 -4.29 13.80
N LEU A 14 1.14 -3.43 14.43
CA LEU A 14 -0.29 -3.30 14.14
C LEU A 14 -0.56 -2.88 12.70
N LEU A 15 0.22 -1.93 12.16
CA LEU A 15 0.11 -1.52 10.76
C LEU A 15 0.48 -2.67 9.81
N GLY A 16 1.49 -3.48 10.15
CA GLY A 16 1.87 -4.66 9.38
C GLY A 16 0.76 -5.71 9.33
N VAL A 17 0.15 -5.99 10.48
CA VAL A 17 -1.01 -6.90 10.56
C VAL A 17 -2.20 -6.35 9.77
N LEU A 18 -2.48 -5.05 9.84
CA LEU A 18 -3.55 -4.41 9.08
C LEU A 18 -3.34 -4.55 7.57
N ILE A 19 -2.10 -4.34 7.09
CA ILE A 19 -1.74 -4.53 5.67
C ILE A 19 -1.94 -6.00 5.27
N LEU A 20 -1.50 -6.94 6.09
CA LEU A 20 -1.62 -8.38 5.82
C LEU A 20 -3.08 -8.82 5.73
N ILE A 21 -3.88 -8.48 6.75
CA ILE A 21 -5.31 -8.84 6.78
C ILE A 21 -6.05 -8.21 5.60
N SER A 22 -5.82 -6.92 5.32
CA SER A 22 -6.46 -6.25 4.19
C SER A 22 -6.05 -6.83 2.83
N GLY A 23 -4.84 -7.40 2.73
CA GLY A 23 -4.36 -8.10 1.54
C GLY A 23 -5.04 -9.45 1.29
N SER A 24 -5.64 -10.06 2.33
CA SER A 24 -6.41 -11.30 2.21
C SER A 24 -7.79 -11.07 1.58
N PHE A 25 -8.32 -9.84 1.66
CA PHE A 25 -9.58 -9.49 1.03
C PHE A 25 -9.36 -9.14 -0.44
N LYS A 26 -9.65 -10.12 -1.29
CA LYS A 26 -9.61 -9.97 -2.75
C LYS A 26 -11.03 -9.75 -3.24
N ILE A 27 -11.25 -8.65 -3.94
CA ILE A 27 -12.52 -8.35 -4.58
C ILE A 27 -12.40 -8.74 -6.04
N PRO A 28 -13.27 -9.61 -6.58
CA PRO A 28 -13.21 -9.98 -7.99
C PRO A 28 -13.43 -8.74 -8.88
N SER A 29 -12.57 -8.59 -9.87
CA SER A 29 -12.71 -7.53 -10.87
C SER A 29 -13.78 -7.90 -11.88
N PRO A 30 -14.53 -6.93 -12.42
CA PRO A 30 -15.40 -7.16 -13.57
C PRO A 30 -14.63 -7.57 -14.84
N ILE A 31 -13.32 -7.38 -14.88
CA ILE A 31 -12.46 -7.84 -15.97
C ILE A 31 -11.90 -9.21 -15.60
N ALA A 32 -12.07 -10.19 -16.49
CA ALA A 32 -11.61 -11.56 -16.28
C ALA A 32 -10.10 -11.60 -15.94
N GLY A 33 -9.76 -12.29 -14.87
CA GLY A 33 -8.38 -12.44 -14.39
C GLY A 33 -7.83 -11.27 -13.56
N GLY A 34 -8.64 -10.22 -13.29
CA GLY A 34 -8.27 -9.13 -12.39
C GLY A 34 -8.81 -9.35 -10.97
N GLU A 35 -8.02 -9.02 -9.97
CA GLU A 35 -8.44 -8.98 -8.56
C GLU A 35 -8.10 -7.62 -7.97
N PHE A 36 -9.02 -7.01 -7.25
CA PHE A 36 -8.73 -5.82 -6.44
C PHE A 36 -8.29 -6.24 -5.06
N GLN A 37 -7.18 -5.72 -4.62
CA GLN A 37 -6.75 -5.90 -3.24
C GLN A 37 -7.12 -4.67 -2.42
N LEU A 38 -7.85 -4.88 -1.35
CA LEU A 38 -8.20 -3.82 -0.41
C LEU A 38 -6.95 -3.24 0.29
N SER A 39 -5.86 -3.99 0.29
CA SER A 39 -4.58 -3.56 0.84
C SER A 39 -3.96 -2.34 0.13
N ALA A 40 -4.22 -2.13 -1.17
CA ALA A 40 -3.61 -1.04 -1.90
C ALA A 40 -4.05 0.35 -1.38
N PRO A 41 -5.35 0.69 -1.28
CA PRO A 41 -5.76 1.97 -0.70
C PRO A 41 -5.41 2.09 0.78
N ILE A 42 -5.48 1.02 1.56
CA ILE A 42 -5.10 1.02 2.98
C ILE A 42 -3.60 1.31 3.13
N ALA A 43 -2.76 0.69 2.33
CA ALA A 43 -1.32 0.92 2.32
C ALA A 43 -0.96 2.37 1.99
N VAL A 44 -1.63 2.97 1.00
CA VAL A 44 -1.47 4.39 0.65
C VAL A 44 -1.88 5.29 1.82
N LEU A 45 -3.02 5.02 2.46
CA LEU A 45 -3.50 5.78 3.63
C LEU A 45 -2.54 5.64 4.83
N ILE A 46 -2.01 4.45 5.09
CA ILE A 46 -1.00 4.23 6.13
C ILE A 46 0.23 5.10 5.86
N CYS A 47 0.72 5.11 4.63
CA CYS A 47 1.87 5.96 4.25
C CYS A 47 1.57 7.44 4.44
N ALA A 48 0.39 7.90 4.02
CA ALA A 48 -0.03 9.29 4.15
C ALA A 48 -0.19 9.76 5.60
N CYS A 49 -0.64 8.87 6.50
CA CYS A 49 -0.94 9.18 7.89
C CYS A 49 0.24 8.95 8.84
N PHE A 50 1.03 7.90 8.63
CA PHE A 50 2.10 7.48 9.54
C PHE A 50 3.51 7.74 9.00
N GLY A 51 3.60 8.17 7.74
CA GLY A 51 4.84 8.50 7.06
C GLY A 51 5.52 7.30 6.41
N PHE A 52 6.42 7.61 5.46
CA PHE A 52 7.08 6.64 4.59
C PHE A 52 7.87 5.57 5.37
N LYS A 53 8.66 5.98 6.38
CA LYS A 53 9.52 5.06 7.14
C LYS A 53 8.73 3.96 7.85
N ARG A 54 7.67 4.33 8.59
CA ARG A 54 6.83 3.36 9.31
C ARG A 54 6.08 2.46 8.33
N TYR A 55 5.61 3.02 7.23
CA TYR A 55 4.93 2.29 6.16
C TYR A 55 5.81 1.22 5.52
N ILE A 56 7.06 1.53 5.18
CA ILE A 56 7.99 0.55 4.58
C ILE A 56 8.28 -0.58 5.56
N ILE A 57 8.59 -0.29 6.82
CA ILE A 57 8.89 -1.32 7.82
C ILE A 57 7.66 -2.21 8.06
N ALA A 58 6.47 -1.62 8.24
CA ALA A 58 5.23 -2.37 8.37
C ALA A 58 4.95 -3.24 7.13
N GLY A 59 5.25 -2.72 5.94
CA GLY A 59 5.11 -3.44 4.69
C GLY A 59 6.07 -4.62 4.55
N ILE A 60 7.31 -4.49 5.00
CA ILE A 60 8.28 -5.60 5.04
C ILE A 60 7.77 -6.69 5.99
N LEU A 61 7.35 -6.33 7.20
CA LEU A 61 6.78 -7.28 8.16
C LEU A 61 5.56 -8.01 7.60
N ALA A 62 4.63 -7.28 6.98
CA ALA A 62 3.45 -7.87 6.34
C ALA A 62 3.83 -8.86 5.24
N SER A 63 4.83 -8.53 4.42
CA SER A 63 5.30 -9.42 3.35
C SER A 63 5.99 -10.67 3.88
N MET A 64 6.82 -10.54 4.92
CA MET A 64 7.46 -11.68 5.58
C MET A 64 6.42 -12.61 6.21
N LEU A 65 5.48 -12.07 6.97
CA LEU A 65 4.39 -12.86 7.55
C LEU A 65 3.53 -13.53 6.45
N GLY A 66 3.20 -12.81 5.37
CA GLY A 66 2.46 -13.36 4.25
C GLY A 66 3.18 -14.51 3.55
N MET A 67 4.52 -14.45 3.43
CA MET A 67 5.31 -15.58 2.94
C MET A 67 5.30 -16.77 3.90
N MET A 68 5.48 -16.54 5.20
CA MET A 68 5.44 -17.61 6.21
C MET A 68 4.10 -18.32 6.27
N LEU A 69 3.00 -17.60 6.04
CA LEU A 69 1.65 -18.14 5.99
C LEU A 69 1.28 -18.76 4.62
N GLY A 70 2.20 -18.77 3.65
CA GLY A 70 1.94 -19.29 2.30
C GLY A 70 1.00 -18.44 1.44
N MET A 71 0.67 -17.22 1.87
CA MET A 71 -0.23 -16.30 1.16
C MET A 71 0.46 -15.56 0.01
N HIS A 72 1.76 -15.42 0.07
CA HIS A 72 2.59 -14.70 -0.91
C HIS A 72 3.76 -15.55 -1.38
N ASN A 73 4.05 -15.48 -2.67
CA ASN A 73 5.31 -15.97 -3.23
C ASN A 73 6.34 -14.82 -3.35
N ILE A 74 7.57 -15.18 -3.70
CA ILE A 74 8.68 -14.20 -3.81
C ILE A 74 8.39 -13.09 -4.84
N ILE A 75 7.76 -13.43 -5.96
CA ILE A 75 7.39 -12.45 -7.01
C ILE A 75 6.36 -11.47 -6.46
N ASN A 76 5.35 -11.97 -5.74
CA ASN A 76 4.35 -11.11 -5.11
C ASN A 76 4.96 -10.14 -4.11
N VAL A 77 5.90 -10.61 -3.28
CA VAL A 77 6.61 -9.74 -2.33
C VAL A 77 7.41 -8.68 -3.06
N PHE A 78 8.14 -9.06 -4.12
CA PHE A 78 8.92 -8.11 -4.91
C PHE A 78 8.05 -7.02 -5.55
N VAL A 79 6.95 -7.41 -6.21
CA VAL A 79 5.96 -6.49 -6.80
C VAL A 79 5.35 -5.56 -5.76
N GLN A 80 5.02 -6.08 -4.57
CA GLN A 80 4.51 -5.27 -3.45
C GLN A 80 5.55 -4.26 -2.95
N MET A 81 6.83 -4.63 -2.90
CA MET A 81 7.90 -3.71 -2.49
C MET A 81 8.09 -2.58 -3.50
N VAL A 82 8.04 -2.88 -4.81
CA VAL A 82 8.08 -1.84 -5.86
C VAL A 82 6.90 -0.87 -5.70
N PHE A 83 5.69 -1.40 -5.52
CA PHE A 83 4.51 -0.58 -5.25
C PHE A 83 4.73 0.35 -4.04
N ARG A 84 5.23 -0.19 -2.93
CA ARG A 84 5.45 0.59 -1.70
C ARG A 84 6.49 1.68 -1.86
N VAL A 85 7.60 1.36 -2.53
CA VAL A 85 8.68 2.34 -2.75
C VAL A 85 8.20 3.47 -3.66
N VAL A 86 7.50 3.16 -4.74
CA VAL A 86 7.02 4.19 -5.67
C VAL A 86 5.88 5.00 -5.05
N ALA A 87 4.85 4.36 -4.53
CA ALA A 87 3.71 5.08 -3.93
C ALA A 87 4.14 5.91 -2.71
N GLY A 88 4.95 5.32 -1.83
CA GLY A 88 5.46 6.01 -0.65
C GLY A 88 6.50 7.08 -0.99
N GLY A 89 7.38 6.80 -1.95
CA GLY A 89 8.37 7.76 -2.46
C GLY A 89 7.70 8.99 -3.10
N THR A 90 6.64 8.79 -3.88
CA THR A 90 5.84 9.89 -4.45
C THR A 90 5.32 10.82 -3.34
N MET A 91 4.76 10.26 -2.27
CA MET A 91 4.28 11.05 -1.14
C MET A 91 5.41 11.68 -0.32
N ALA A 92 6.55 11.01 -0.21
CA ALA A 92 7.71 11.55 0.50
C ALA A 92 8.35 12.74 -0.22
N LEU A 93 8.34 12.72 -1.57
CA LEU A 93 8.93 13.78 -2.40
C LEU A 93 7.99 14.96 -2.65
N LEU A 94 6.70 14.68 -2.94
CA LEU A 94 5.71 15.69 -3.33
C LEU A 94 4.82 16.15 -2.16
N GLY A 95 5.03 15.57 -0.98
CA GLY A 95 4.20 15.85 0.19
C GLY A 95 2.88 15.06 0.20
N THR A 96 2.22 15.06 1.36
CA THR A 96 0.95 14.35 1.58
C THR A 96 -0.23 15.32 1.46
N ASN A 97 -0.70 15.55 0.24
CA ASN A 97 -1.95 16.23 -0.05
C ASN A 97 -2.94 15.25 -0.70
N MET A 98 -4.19 15.66 -0.83
CA MET A 98 -5.26 14.81 -1.37
C MET A 98 -4.94 14.29 -2.78
N LEU A 99 -4.38 15.16 -3.65
CA LEU A 99 -4.03 14.80 -5.02
C LEU A 99 -2.88 13.79 -5.05
N THR A 100 -1.80 14.06 -4.31
CA THR A 100 -0.63 13.18 -4.23
C THR A 100 -1.02 11.80 -3.69
N VAL A 101 -1.86 11.75 -2.65
CA VAL A 101 -2.37 10.50 -2.08
C VAL A 101 -3.20 9.72 -3.10
N ALA A 102 -4.09 10.38 -3.85
CA ALA A 102 -4.91 9.73 -4.86
C ALA A 102 -4.07 9.17 -6.03
N VAL A 103 -3.04 9.88 -6.47
CA VAL A 103 -2.21 9.50 -7.63
C VAL A 103 -1.12 8.49 -7.26
N SER A 104 -0.62 8.49 -6.02
CA SER A 104 0.47 7.63 -5.58
C SER A 104 0.18 6.14 -5.74
N GLY A 105 -1.05 5.70 -5.44
CA GLY A 105 -1.48 4.30 -5.62
C GLY A 105 -1.41 3.83 -7.08
N PRO A 106 -2.08 4.52 -8.02
CA PRO A 106 -1.95 4.25 -9.45
C PRO A 106 -0.50 4.23 -9.95
N LEU A 107 0.33 5.21 -9.58
CA LEU A 107 1.75 5.23 -9.96
C LEU A 107 2.51 4.02 -9.41
N GLY A 108 2.28 3.67 -8.15
CA GLY A 108 2.87 2.48 -7.53
C GLY A 108 2.45 1.19 -8.24
N THR A 109 1.17 1.07 -8.59
CA THR A 109 0.65 -0.08 -9.34
C THR A 109 1.25 -0.16 -10.74
N PHE A 110 1.31 0.95 -11.46
CA PHE A 110 1.89 1.01 -12.79
C PHE A 110 3.36 0.56 -12.78
N ALA A 111 4.18 1.13 -11.89
CA ALA A 111 5.57 0.73 -11.73
C ALA A 111 5.73 -0.76 -11.39
N ALA A 112 4.88 -1.28 -10.51
CA ALA A 112 4.86 -2.69 -10.15
C ALA A 112 4.51 -3.59 -11.35
N ARG A 113 3.64 -3.16 -12.27
CA ARG A 113 3.31 -3.89 -13.51
C ARG A 113 4.46 -3.87 -14.52
N LEU A 114 5.18 -2.75 -14.64
CA LEU A 114 6.38 -2.69 -15.49
C LEU A 114 7.46 -3.67 -15.02
N VAL A 115 7.67 -3.77 -13.71
CA VAL A 115 8.62 -4.72 -13.14
C VAL A 115 8.12 -6.17 -13.33
N LEU A 116 6.83 -6.42 -13.14
CA LEU A 116 6.24 -7.74 -13.37
C LEU A 116 6.40 -8.19 -14.82
N TRP A 117 6.24 -7.29 -15.79
CA TRP A 117 6.54 -7.56 -17.19
C TRP A 117 7.97 -8.05 -17.40
N GLN A 118 8.96 -7.39 -16.80
CA GLN A 118 10.37 -7.78 -16.92
C GLN A 118 10.64 -9.19 -16.36
N VAL A 119 9.92 -9.58 -15.30
CA VAL A 119 10.13 -10.88 -14.63
C VAL A 119 9.36 -12.00 -15.33
N THR A 120 8.16 -11.73 -15.84
CA THR A 120 7.27 -12.77 -16.39
C THR A 120 7.24 -12.82 -17.91
N GLY A 121 7.71 -11.79 -18.61
CA GLY A 121 7.61 -11.66 -20.07
C GLY A 121 6.20 -11.34 -20.58
N VAL A 122 5.19 -11.29 -19.71
CA VAL A 122 3.80 -10.92 -20.07
C VAL A 122 3.74 -9.46 -20.46
N ASN A 123 3.14 -9.14 -21.59
CA ASN A 123 3.07 -7.76 -22.10
C ASN A 123 2.56 -6.77 -21.05
N TRP A 124 3.30 -5.69 -20.84
CA TRP A 124 2.98 -4.66 -19.84
C TRP A 124 1.61 -4.00 -20.07
N MET A 125 1.16 -3.88 -21.33
CA MET A 125 -0.16 -3.32 -21.63
C MET A 125 -1.28 -4.21 -21.08
N VAL A 126 -1.16 -5.53 -21.22
CA VAL A 126 -2.12 -6.49 -20.68
C VAL A 126 -2.14 -6.44 -19.15
N LEU A 127 -0.96 -6.44 -18.54
CA LEU A 127 -0.83 -6.35 -17.08
C LEU A 127 -1.41 -5.04 -16.51
N THR A 128 -1.18 -3.92 -17.21
CA THR A 128 -1.69 -2.61 -16.80
C THR A 128 -3.18 -2.50 -17.02
N ALA A 129 -3.70 -2.98 -18.16
CA ALA A 129 -5.13 -3.00 -18.45
C ALA A 129 -5.90 -3.82 -17.41
N ALA A 130 -5.39 -5.00 -17.04
CA ALA A 130 -5.99 -5.82 -15.99
C ALA A 130 -5.97 -5.14 -14.60
N ALA A 131 -4.96 -4.31 -14.32
CA ALA A 131 -4.84 -3.57 -13.05
C ALA A 131 -5.61 -2.24 -13.05
N PHE A 132 -6.02 -1.72 -14.22
CA PHE A 132 -6.59 -0.39 -14.37
C PHE A 132 -7.81 -0.12 -13.47
N PRO A 133 -8.81 -1.01 -13.36
CA PRO A 133 -9.92 -0.80 -12.44
C PRO A 133 -9.47 -0.71 -10.98
N GLY A 134 -8.48 -1.52 -10.56
CA GLY A 134 -7.87 -1.47 -9.23
C GLY A 134 -7.12 -0.15 -8.97
N MET A 135 -6.49 0.42 -9.99
CA MET A 135 -5.83 1.74 -9.91
C MET A 135 -6.86 2.85 -9.65
N ILE A 136 -7.98 2.84 -10.38
CA ILE A 136 -9.08 3.79 -10.16
C ILE A 136 -9.67 3.63 -8.76
N PHE A 137 -9.97 2.39 -8.36
CA PHE A 137 -10.46 2.09 -7.02
C PHE A 137 -9.52 2.62 -5.93
N THR A 138 -8.23 2.38 -6.06
CA THR A 138 -7.21 2.85 -5.11
C THR A 138 -7.15 4.37 -5.06
N ALA A 139 -7.19 5.05 -6.21
CA ALA A 139 -7.17 6.50 -6.28
C ALA A 139 -8.38 7.13 -5.59
N VAL A 140 -9.59 6.63 -5.90
CA VAL A 140 -10.84 7.13 -5.33
C VAL A 140 -10.92 6.85 -3.84
N ALA A 141 -10.66 5.60 -3.44
CA ALA A 141 -10.74 5.20 -2.03
C ALA A 141 -9.69 5.93 -1.18
N ALA A 142 -8.42 5.97 -1.60
CA ALA A 142 -7.37 6.66 -0.85
C ALA A 142 -7.64 8.17 -0.78
N GLY A 143 -8.06 8.81 -1.87
CA GLY A 143 -8.42 10.22 -1.90
C GLY A 143 -9.61 10.56 -0.99
N ALA A 144 -10.69 9.77 -1.06
CA ALA A 144 -11.89 9.98 -0.25
C ALA A 144 -11.63 9.79 1.25
N PHE A 145 -10.88 8.75 1.63
CA PHE A 145 -10.63 8.42 3.03
C PHE A 145 -9.44 9.15 3.66
N TYR A 146 -8.63 9.88 2.89
CA TYR A 146 -7.47 10.59 3.41
C TYR A 146 -7.82 11.63 4.48
N LYS A 147 -8.78 12.53 4.18
CA LYS A 147 -9.20 13.58 5.14
C LYS A 147 -9.79 13.00 6.43
N PRO A 148 -10.79 12.10 6.38
CA PRO A 148 -11.35 11.49 7.58
C PRO A 148 -10.32 10.68 8.38
N ALA A 149 -9.44 9.92 7.73
CA ALA A 149 -8.39 9.17 8.41
C ALA A 149 -7.42 10.10 9.16
N LYS A 150 -6.99 11.20 8.53
CA LYS A 150 -6.12 12.19 9.17
C LYS A 150 -6.80 12.88 10.36
N GLN A 151 -8.09 13.23 10.23
CA GLN A 151 -8.86 13.85 11.30
C GLN A 151 -9.03 12.91 12.50
N LEU A 152 -9.33 11.64 12.27
CA LEU A 152 -9.44 10.63 13.33
C LEU A 152 -8.13 10.48 14.10
N LEU A 153 -7.00 10.40 13.41
CA LEU A 153 -5.69 10.30 14.05
C LEU A 153 -5.35 11.54 14.88
N THR A 154 -5.67 12.73 14.38
CA THR A 154 -5.47 13.98 15.14
C THR A 154 -6.33 14.00 16.40
N LYS A 155 -7.60 13.60 16.33
CA LYS A 155 -8.48 13.50 17.50
C LYS A 155 -7.94 12.50 18.52
N VAL A 156 -7.50 11.32 18.10
CA VAL A 156 -6.94 10.31 19.00
C VAL A 156 -5.64 10.79 19.64
N ALA A 157 -4.80 11.52 18.92
CA ALA A 157 -3.57 12.11 19.46
C ALA A 157 -3.89 13.18 20.52
N LEU A 158 -4.89 14.04 20.29
CA LEU A 158 -5.33 15.06 21.25
C LEU A 158 -5.97 14.47 22.51
N LEU A 159 -6.61 13.29 22.42
CA LEU A 159 -7.19 12.61 23.59
C LEU A 159 -6.13 11.88 24.44
N ARG A 160 -4.91 11.72 23.95
CA ARG A 160 -3.79 11.04 24.63
C ARG A 160 -2.75 11.99 25.23
N GLY A 161 -2.87 13.30 24.96
CA GLY A 161 -2.04 14.36 25.56
C GLY A 161 -2.75 15.02 26.70
#